data_ea33ea7b2d6eff0007f154af442ef6c6
#
_entry.id   ea33ea7b2d6eff0007f154af442ef6c6
#
_cell.length_a   1.000
_cell.length_b   1.000
_cell.length_c   1.000
_cell.angle_alpha   90.00
_cell.angle_beta   90.00
_cell.angle_gamma   90.00
#
_symmetry.space_group_name_H-M   'P 1'
#
loop_
_entity.id
_entity.type
_entity.pdbx_description
1 polymer ?
#
loop_
_entity_poly.entity_id
_entity_poly.type
_entity_poly.pdbx_seq_one_letter_code
_entity_poly.pdbx_strand_id
1 'polypeptide(L)'
;FADYSGAHINISTKENIPQDFFQLSLNTGGKFNTLGKDRYQMDRSGSLLKTPRVDAAALGMPLMEFDKYVKTRNIFDTSFSAGKKSSLPELGGNLGFGKNFGIGNQTLSLLASFSASNGYQNMEDAFYKTLEATGTVQDDFSYDSFAQELKLAALGYLGYTLRRSDRIGYTFFYARNAIDTYQRREGTDAEGHELTGSNNIMHIYTLQNHQLNGIHNFGESDRWQLTWGGSYSKTGSEEPDRRQVMYVKDNDGSLRLFKLNRQETMRYFGSLDEEEWNANLAMRWKWNDTSHLKLGFNYKDKNRDYSATRFYYNLNKLDPVITDIYNTDGFLNQQNIADGQIMVQRVMQPKDSYRAGNEIYSAYLLTDFYPTEALLVNLGLRYEMSKQWVRYASDGGDWYSRRRNLDKNDLFPALNLKYAVNPANSIRFSASRTVTRPSFIEMAPFLYQESYGSAQIRGNEELQNGYNYNFDLRYERFGKDGDMLSVTGYFKYLDSPIERIQDLQGGATLHSFKNADNGMAAGVELEMRKRCLLYTSPSPRDGATSR
;
A
#
# COMPACT_ATOMS: atom_id res chain seq x y z
N PHE A 1 -16.69 2.08 -8.26
CA PHE A 1 -16.26 0.91 -9.07
C PHE A 1 -16.54 -0.37 -8.29
N ALA A 2 -16.76 -1.48 -9.02
CA ALA A 2 -17.11 -2.79 -8.43
C ALA A 2 -15.88 -3.67 -8.12
N ASP A 3 -14.69 -3.09 -8.14
CA ASP A 3 -13.41 -3.75 -8.02
C ASP A 3 -13.02 -3.95 -6.55
N TYR A 4 -13.60 -4.96 -5.90
CA TYR A 4 -13.25 -5.37 -4.55
C TYR A 4 -13.72 -6.80 -4.25
N SER A 5 -12.93 -7.53 -3.47
CA SER A 5 -13.26 -8.87 -2.97
C SER A 5 -13.67 -8.91 -1.50
N GLY A 6 -13.29 -7.88 -0.76
CA GLY A 6 -13.55 -7.73 0.67
C GLY A 6 -14.53 -6.59 0.97
N ALA A 7 -14.07 -5.62 1.76
CA ALA A 7 -14.80 -4.41 2.10
C ALA A 7 -14.29 -3.20 1.31
N HIS A 8 -15.17 -2.23 1.10
CA HIS A 8 -14.80 -0.92 0.54
C HIS A 8 -14.84 0.12 1.67
N ILE A 9 -13.73 0.83 1.85
CA ILE A 9 -13.62 1.91 2.83
C ILE A 9 -13.62 3.24 2.08
N ASN A 10 -14.63 4.06 2.32
CA ASN A 10 -14.70 5.42 1.80
C ASN A 10 -14.27 6.42 2.89
N ILE A 11 -13.23 7.19 2.63
CA ILE A 11 -12.74 8.23 3.54
C ILE A 11 -13.12 9.58 2.96
N SER A 12 -13.96 10.31 3.68
CA SER A 12 -14.29 11.69 3.35
C SER A 12 -13.72 12.66 4.40
N THR A 13 -13.19 13.77 3.96
CA THR A 13 -12.74 14.85 4.84
C THR A 13 -13.94 15.60 5.42
N LYS A 14 -13.76 16.26 6.58
CA LYS A 14 -14.77 17.15 7.12
C LYS A 14 -14.89 18.38 6.22
N GLU A 15 -15.96 18.45 5.49
CA GLU A 15 -16.24 19.55 4.56
C GLU A 15 -16.95 20.73 5.23
N ASN A 16 -17.52 20.53 6.43
CA ASN A 16 -18.09 21.57 7.25
C ASN A 16 -17.22 21.81 8.47
N ILE A 17 -16.85 23.05 8.68
CA ILE A 17 -16.13 23.53 9.86
C ILE A 17 -17.19 24.14 10.79
N PRO A 18 -17.67 23.41 11.82
CA PRO A 18 -18.77 23.92 12.68
C PRO A 18 -18.34 25.12 13.51
N GLN A 19 -17.07 25.23 13.82
CA GLN A 19 -16.48 26.33 14.58
C GLN A 19 -15.02 26.52 14.16
N ASP A 20 -14.57 27.77 14.07
CA ASP A 20 -13.17 28.09 13.83
C ASP A 20 -12.29 27.43 14.89
N PHE A 21 -11.16 26.85 14.47
CA PHE A 21 -10.26 26.18 15.39
C PHE A 21 -8.80 26.32 14.98
N PHE A 22 -7.95 26.29 15.97
CA PHE A 22 -6.52 26.04 15.84
C PHE A 22 -6.14 24.93 16.82
N GLN A 23 -5.49 23.90 16.35
CA GLN A 23 -5.09 22.76 17.16
C GLN A 23 -3.62 22.43 16.93
N LEU A 24 -2.88 22.33 18.03
CA LEU A 24 -1.52 21.79 18.06
C LEU A 24 -1.53 20.57 18.98
N SER A 25 -1.04 19.44 18.50
CA SER A 25 -0.88 18.22 19.27
C SER A 25 0.54 17.73 19.14
N LEU A 26 1.17 17.40 20.25
CA LEU A 26 2.46 16.74 20.31
C LEU A 26 2.28 15.43 21.05
N ASN A 27 2.87 14.37 20.53
CA ASN A 27 2.82 13.05 21.13
C ASN A 27 4.20 12.42 21.12
N THR A 28 4.47 11.65 22.17
CA THR A 28 5.68 10.85 22.29
C THR A 28 5.32 9.47 22.82
N GLY A 29 6.11 8.48 22.47
CA GLY A 29 5.88 7.11 22.88
C GLY A 29 7.12 6.25 22.67
N GLY A 30 6.98 4.96 22.91
CA GLY A 30 8.04 3.99 22.66
C GLY A 30 7.59 2.58 23.01
N LYS A 31 8.21 1.60 22.36
CA LYS A 31 8.00 0.18 22.64
C LYS A 31 9.10 -0.30 23.59
N PHE A 32 8.75 -1.11 24.60
CA PHE A 32 9.70 -1.60 25.60
C PHE A 32 10.88 -2.39 25.02
N ASN A 33 10.65 -3.11 23.91
CA ASN A 33 11.70 -3.84 23.20
C ASN A 33 12.55 -2.97 22.25
N THR A 34 12.27 -1.68 22.14
CA THR A 34 12.89 -0.78 21.15
C THR A 34 13.50 0.47 21.81
N LEU A 35 12.75 1.16 22.69
CA LEU A 35 13.17 2.43 23.30
C LEU A 35 14.46 2.28 24.09
N GLY A 36 15.46 3.09 23.73
CA GLY A 36 16.77 3.09 24.38
C GLY A 36 17.64 1.86 24.04
N LYS A 37 17.11 0.91 23.24
CA LYS A 37 17.88 -0.25 22.79
C LYS A 37 18.77 0.10 21.61
N ASP A 38 19.84 -0.65 21.49
CA ASP A 38 20.75 -0.57 20.35
C ASP A 38 20.05 -1.11 19.09
N ARG A 39 20.34 -0.48 17.98
CA ARG A 39 19.92 -0.89 16.65
C ARG A 39 21.06 -0.74 15.67
N TYR A 40 21.10 -1.56 14.65
CA TYR A 40 22.01 -1.40 13.55
C TYR A 40 21.36 -0.68 12.38
N GLN A 41 22.15 0.09 11.64
CA GLN A 41 21.72 0.84 10.47
C GLN A 41 22.87 0.98 9.50
N MET A 42 22.66 0.64 8.22
CA MET A 42 23.62 1.02 7.16
C MET A 42 23.61 2.52 6.93
N ASP A 43 24.72 3.04 6.40
CA ASP A 43 24.79 4.44 5.99
C ASP A 43 23.71 4.75 4.94
N ARG A 44 23.03 5.89 5.08
CA ARG A 44 21.94 6.34 4.20
C ARG A 44 22.10 7.78 3.73
N SER A 45 23.31 8.30 3.73
CA SER A 45 23.61 9.68 3.31
C SER A 45 22.77 10.77 3.98
N GLY A 46 22.27 10.55 5.20
CA GLY A 46 21.55 11.57 5.98
C GLY A 46 20.23 11.11 6.61
N SER A 47 19.20 11.95 6.56
CA SER A 47 17.90 11.69 7.17
C SER A 47 16.95 10.95 6.24
N LEU A 48 15.83 10.41 6.78
CA LEU A 48 14.75 9.80 5.99
C LEU A 48 14.01 10.80 5.07
N LEU A 49 14.30 12.08 5.17
CA LEU A 49 13.82 13.10 4.22
C LEU A 49 14.57 13.05 2.90
N LYS A 50 15.81 12.54 2.90
CA LYS A 50 16.65 12.43 1.71
C LYS A 50 16.54 11.03 1.11
N THR A 51 16.40 10.95 -0.20
CA THR A 51 16.41 9.71 -0.96
C THR A 51 17.84 9.38 -1.37
N PRO A 52 18.38 8.17 -1.06
CA PRO A 52 19.64 7.68 -1.61
C PRO A 52 19.64 7.72 -3.14
N ARG A 53 20.79 8.01 -3.73
CA ARG A 53 20.91 8.19 -5.17
C ARG A 53 22.09 7.46 -5.74
N VAL A 54 21.94 7.05 -6.99
CA VAL A 54 23.03 6.67 -7.89
C VAL A 54 23.30 7.83 -8.85
N ASP A 55 24.54 8.00 -9.27
CA ASP A 55 24.90 8.98 -10.27
C ASP A 55 24.09 8.76 -11.57
N ALA A 56 23.28 9.73 -11.96
CA ALA A 56 22.40 9.63 -13.12
C ALA A 56 23.17 9.36 -14.42
N ALA A 57 24.40 9.88 -14.54
CA ALA A 57 25.25 9.61 -15.70
C ALA A 57 25.60 8.11 -15.80
N ALA A 58 25.79 7.43 -14.65
CA ALA A 58 26.11 6.00 -14.61
C ALA A 58 24.94 5.13 -15.10
N LEU A 59 23.69 5.59 -15.07
CA LEU A 59 22.52 4.83 -15.52
C LEU A 59 22.40 4.79 -17.06
N GLY A 60 22.68 5.89 -17.74
CA GLY A 60 22.44 6.05 -19.18
C GLY A 60 23.62 5.71 -20.11
N MET A 61 24.85 5.56 -19.60
CA MET A 61 26.01 5.37 -20.45
C MET A 61 26.15 3.92 -20.95
N PRO A 62 26.83 3.69 -22.10
CA PRO A 62 27.18 2.35 -22.58
C PRO A 62 28.01 1.56 -21.57
N LEU A 63 27.89 0.22 -21.56
CA LEU A 63 28.57 -0.64 -20.56
C LEU A 63 30.08 -0.47 -20.55
N MET A 64 30.72 -0.33 -21.71
CA MET A 64 32.19 -0.16 -21.78
C MET A 64 32.66 1.19 -21.19
N GLU A 65 31.83 2.23 -21.27
CA GLU A 65 32.11 3.51 -20.64
C GLU A 65 31.82 3.46 -19.15
N PHE A 66 30.79 2.74 -18.75
CA PHE A 66 30.43 2.50 -17.36
C PHE A 66 31.57 1.86 -16.57
N ASP A 67 32.22 0.80 -17.11
CA ASP A 67 33.34 0.13 -16.46
C ASP A 67 34.56 1.06 -16.22
N LYS A 68 34.80 2.00 -17.14
CA LYS A 68 35.82 3.03 -16.96
C LYS A 68 35.39 4.08 -15.94
N TYR A 69 34.12 4.48 -16.00
CA TYR A 69 33.55 5.54 -15.16
C TYR A 69 33.58 5.19 -13.68
N VAL A 70 33.14 3.98 -13.31
CA VAL A 70 33.10 3.51 -11.90
C VAL A 70 34.47 3.38 -11.26
N LYS A 71 35.51 3.20 -12.07
CA LYS A 71 36.90 3.16 -11.58
C LYS A 71 37.44 4.53 -11.17
N THR A 72 36.89 5.60 -11.71
CA THR A 72 37.37 6.97 -11.47
C THR A 72 36.62 7.70 -10.35
N ARG A 73 35.45 7.22 -9.94
CA ARG A 73 34.63 7.85 -8.91
C ARG A 73 33.62 6.92 -8.29
N ASN A 74 33.26 7.20 -7.05
CA ASN A 74 32.10 6.56 -6.42
C ASN A 74 30.80 7.10 -7.04
N ILE A 75 29.95 6.20 -7.52
CA ILE A 75 28.66 6.53 -8.13
C ILE A 75 27.48 6.45 -7.15
N PHE A 76 27.71 6.04 -5.91
CA PHE A 76 26.70 5.89 -4.87
C PHE A 76 26.97 6.88 -3.74
N ASP A 77 25.92 7.45 -3.16
CA ASP A 77 26.01 8.36 -2.01
C ASP A 77 25.86 7.66 -0.65
N THR A 78 25.88 6.32 -0.64
CA THR A 78 25.74 5.44 0.53
C THR A 78 26.77 4.33 0.51
N SER A 79 26.96 3.66 1.66
CA SER A 79 27.91 2.55 1.80
C SER A 79 27.24 1.27 2.35
N PHE A 80 27.97 0.15 2.34
CA PHE A 80 27.48 -1.15 2.87
C PHE A 80 27.74 -1.33 4.37
N SER A 81 28.61 -0.52 4.97
CA SER A 81 28.93 -0.68 6.39
C SER A 81 27.74 -0.28 7.27
N ALA A 82 27.54 -1.04 8.32
CA ALA A 82 26.49 -0.80 9.29
C ALA A 82 27.06 -0.27 10.61
N GLY A 83 26.46 0.78 11.13
CA GLY A 83 26.80 1.36 12.42
C GLY A 83 25.74 1.10 13.48
N LYS A 84 26.18 1.03 14.73
CA LYS A 84 25.33 0.88 15.91
C LYS A 84 24.80 2.24 16.36
N LYS A 85 23.49 2.34 16.64
CA LYS A 85 22.80 3.54 17.13
C LYS A 85 21.77 3.15 18.18
N SER A 86 21.40 4.08 19.06
CA SER A 86 20.30 3.87 20.01
C SER A 86 18.98 4.32 19.40
N SER A 87 17.92 3.58 19.68
CA SER A 87 16.55 3.94 19.31
C SER A 87 16.03 5.03 20.23
N LEU A 88 15.62 6.15 19.67
CA LEU A 88 15.06 7.30 20.39
C LEU A 88 13.57 7.09 20.69
N PRO A 89 12.96 7.91 21.58
CA PRO A 89 11.52 7.95 21.70
C PRO A 89 10.84 8.26 20.35
N GLU A 90 9.69 7.65 20.12
CA GLU A 90 8.83 8.02 19.01
C GLU A 90 8.31 9.44 19.25
N LEU A 91 8.36 10.27 18.22
CA LEU A 91 7.90 11.65 18.28
C LEU A 91 6.90 11.90 17.16
N GLY A 92 5.81 12.54 17.49
CA GLY A 92 4.81 12.95 16.52
C GLY A 92 4.19 14.30 16.87
N GLY A 93 3.63 14.95 15.84
CA GLY A 93 2.92 16.20 16.01
C GLY A 93 1.89 16.39 14.91
N ASN A 94 0.81 17.10 15.27
CA ASN A 94 -0.23 17.53 14.35
C ASN A 94 -0.49 19.03 14.56
N LEU A 95 -0.60 19.74 13.45
CA LEU A 95 -1.07 21.11 13.36
C LEU A 95 -2.36 21.13 12.55
N GLY A 96 -3.43 21.67 13.09
CA GLY A 96 -4.71 21.82 12.43
C GLY A 96 -5.25 23.23 12.54
N PHE A 97 -5.80 23.73 11.44
CA PHE A 97 -6.42 25.03 11.35
C PHE A 97 -7.70 24.94 10.54
N GLY A 98 -8.78 25.55 11.03
CA GLY A 98 -10.03 25.67 10.31
C GLY A 98 -10.69 26.99 10.55
N LYS A 99 -11.16 27.65 9.46
CA LYS A 99 -11.82 28.95 9.55
C LYS A 99 -12.89 29.12 8.49
N ASN A 100 -14.00 29.74 8.89
CA ASN A 100 -15.07 30.16 8.00
C ASN A 100 -15.07 31.67 7.82
N PHE A 101 -15.24 32.11 6.59
CA PHE A 101 -15.37 33.51 6.21
C PHE A 101 -16.77 33.75 5.62
N GLY A 102 -17.58 34.56 6.25
CA GLY A 102 -18.89 34.97 5.72
C GLY A 102 -18.72 36.00 4.59
N ILE A 103 -19.33 35.73 3.44
CA ILE A 103 -19.35 36.63 2.27
C ILE A 103 -20.81 36.86 1.92
N GLY A 104 -21.47 37.83 2.55
CA GLY A 104 -22.92 38.02 2.46
C GLY A 104 -23.67 36.78 2.97
N ASN A 105 -24.51 36.16 2.11
CA ASN A 105 -25.22 34.90 2.42
C ASN A 105 -24.43 33.63 2.09
N GLN A 106 -23.19 33.77 1.75
CA GLN A 106 -22.30 32.68 1.31
C GLN A 106 -21.22 32.45 2.36
N THR A 107 -20.57 31.28 2.31
CA THR A 107 -19.48 30.95 3.25
C THR A 107 -18.30 30.38 2.49
N LEU A 108 -17.11 30.93 2.74
CA LEU A 108 -15.85 30.36 2.34
C LEU A 108 -15.23 29.64 3.54
N SER A 109 -15.00 28.34 3.42
CA SER A 109 -14.39 27.49 4.45
C SER A 109 -12.95 27.13 4.07
N LEU A 110 -12.01 27.34 4.96
CA LEU A 110 -10.61 26.97 4.80
C LEU A 110 -10.20 26.02 5.92
N LEU A 111 -9.68 24.81 5.55
CA LEU A 111 -9.09 23.87 6.48
C LEU A 111 -7.70 23.52 6.01
N ALA A 112 -6.73 23.51 6.93
CA ALA A 112 -5.40 23.03 6.70
C ALA A 112 -4.95 22.14 7.87
N SER A 113 -4.26 21.05 7.55
CA SER A 113 -3.68 20.15 8.54
C SER A 113 -2.33 19.66 8.07
N PHE A 114 -1.39 19.58 9.00
CA PHE A 114 -0.08 18.98 8.79
C PHE A 114 0.21 18.00 9.92
N SER A 115 0.76 16.84 9.59
CA SER A 115 1.20 15.85 10.56
C SER A 115 2.58 15.31 10.21
N ALA A 116 3.38 15.08 11.25
CA ALA A 116 4.67 14.44 11.13
C ALA A 116 4.85 13.45 12.28
N SER A 117 5.41 12.27 12.01
CA SER A 117 5.80 11.33 13.05
C SER A 117 7.05 10.54 12.64
N ASN A 118 7.92 10.28 13.63
CA ASN A 118 9.10 9.45 13.50
C ASN A 118 9.05 8.36 14.55
N GLY A 119 9.17 7.10 14.12
CA GLY A 119 9.09 5.94 14.98
C GLY A 119 10.20 4.93 14.72
N TYR A 120 10.37 4.00 15.67
CA TYR A 120 11.37 2.95 15.63
C TYR A 120 10.75 1.61 15.96
N GLN A 121 11.29 0.55 15.37
CA GLN A 121 10.88 -0.82 15.66
C GLN A 121 12.09 -1.75 15.60
N ASN A 122 12.30 -2.48 16.69
CA ASN A 122 13.25 -3.58 16.75
C ASN A 122 12.47 -4.90 16.81
N MET A 123 12.94 -5.86 16.06
CA MET A 123 12.48 -7.25 16.11
C MET A 123 13.73 -8.12 16.12
N GLU A 124 13.93 -8.84 17.20
CA GLU A 124 15.09 -9.71 17.43
C GLU A 124 14.63 -11.15 17.53
N ASP A 125 15.50 -12.09 17.25
CA ASP A 125 15.25 -13.54 17.32
C ASP A 125 14.06 -14.00 16.46
N ALA A 126 13.80 -13.31 15.34
CA ALA A 126 12.81 -13.76 14.38
C ALA A 126 13.37 -14.90 13.51
N PHE A 127 12.50 -15.69 12.91
CA PHE A 127 12.91 -16.76 12.01
C PHE A 127 12.22 -16.68 10.66
N TYR A 128 12.87 -17.20 9.65
CA TYR A 128 12.38 -17.37 8.30
C TYR A 128 12.70 -18.77 7.82
N LYS A 129 11.66 -19.54 7.46
CA LYS A 129 11.79 -20.89 6.90
C LYS A 129 11.02 -21.01 5.61
N THR A 130 11.64 -21.57 4.58
CA THR A 130 10.95 -22.02 3.38
C THR A 130 10.86 -23.53 3.37
N LEU A 131 9.71 -24.04 2.93
CA LEU A 131 9.44 -25.47 2.84
C LEU A 131 9.13 -25.81 1.38
N GLU A 132 9.57 -26.97 0.95
CA GLU A 132 9.06 -27.61 -0.26
C GLU A 132 7.64 -28.12 -0.04
N ALA A 133 6.95 -28.46 -1.13
CA ALA A 133 5.63 -29.08 -1.06
C ALA A 133 5.60 -30.41 -0.29
N THR A 134 6.77 -31.08 -0.20
CA THR A 134 6.99 -32.32 0.59
C THR A 134 7.14 -32.07 2.10
N GLY A 135 7.26 -30.79 2.52
CA GLY A 135 7.55 -30.42 3.90
C GLY A 135 9.03 -30.37 4.26
N THR A 136 9.93 -30.65 3.30
CA THR A 136 11.38 -30.51 3.49
C THR A 136 11.76 -29.04 3.64
N VAL A 137 12.57 -28.73 4.66
CA VAL A 137 13.09 -27.36 4.88
C VAL A 137 14.10 -27.05 3.80
N GLN A 138 13.89 -25.95 3.06
CA GLN A 138 14.83 -25.42 2.07
C GLN A 138 15.75 -24.37 2.70
N ASP A 139 15.17 -23.33 3.27
CA ASP A 139 15.93 -22.29 3.95
C ASP A 139 15.53 -22.24 5.42
N ASP A 140 16.50 -22.12 6.31
CA ASP A 140 16.30 -21.98 7.77
C ASP A 140 17.20 -20.86 8.29
N PHE A 141 16.61 -19.66 8.48
CA PHE A 141 17.32 -18.49 8.95
C PHE A 141 16.72 -17.89 10.20
N SER A 142 17.56 -17.50 11.14
CA SER A 142 17.22 -16.51 12.16
C SER A 142 17.61 -15.11 11.70
N TYR A 143 16.88 -14.08 12.16
CA TYR A 143 17.19 -12.71 11.80
C TYR A 143 16.78 -11.68 12.85
N ASP A 144 17.55 -10.60 12.90
CA ASP A 144 17.21 -9.38 13.60
C ASP A 144 16.85 -8.30 12.58
N SER A 145 15.81 -7.51 12.88
CA SER A 145 15.33 -6.43 12.03
C SER A 145 15.16 -5.14 12.81
N PHE A 146 15.71 -4.05 12.28
CA PHE A 146 15.70 -2.72 12.88
C PHE A 146 15.14 -1.74 11.87
N ALA A 147 13.99 -1.15 12.18
CA ALA A 147 13.33 -0.20 11.29
C ALA A 147 13.21 1.19 11.91
N GLN A 148 13.35 2.20 11.06
CA GLN A 148 12.97 3.58 11.36
C GLN A 148 11.98 4.06 10.32
N GLU A 149 10.89 4.69 10.76
CA GLU A 149 9.82 5.18 9.91
C GLU A 149 9.59 6.67 10.12
N LEU A 150 9.48 7.42 9.02
CA LEU A 150 9.09 8.82 9.00
C LEU A 150 7.84 9.00 8.16
N LYS A 151 6.76 9.46 8.78
CA LYS A 151 5.49 9.79 8.13
C LYS A 151 5.29 11.29 8.10
N LEU A 152 4.92 11.81 6.96
CA LEU A 152 4.51 13.20 6.76
C LEU A 152 3.18 13.20 6.01
N ALA A 153 2.25 14.03 6.45
CA ALA A 153 1.02 14.27 5.70
C ALA A 153 0.59 15.73 5.79
N ALA A 154 0.02 16.23 4.71
CA ALA A 154 -0.58 17.56 4.62
C ALA A 154 -1.95 17.45 3.95
N LEU A 155 -2.94 18.17 4.49
CA LEU A 155 -4.28 18.29 3.95
C LEU A 155 -4.64 19.77 3.84
N GLY A 156 -5.15 20.18 2.70
CA GLY A 156 -5.77 21.49 2.49
C GLY A 156 -7.17 21.32 1.94
N TYR A 157 -8.14 22.06 2.44
CA TYR A 157 -9.50 22.10 1.91
C TYR A 157 -9.95 23.54 1.77
N LEU A 158 -10.51 23.86 0.62
CA LEU A 158 -11.17 25.12 0.32
C LEU A 158 -12.60 24.84 -0.14
N GLY A 159 -13.59 25.24 0.66
CA GLY A 159 -15.02 25.04 0.37
C GLY A 159 -15.74 26.35 0.17
N TYR A 160 -16.56 26.43 -0.86
CA TYR A 160 -17.42 27.58 -1.10
C TYR A 160 -18.89 27.14 -1.11
N THR A 161 -19.64 27.60 -0.12
CA THR A 161 -21.07 27.33 0.04
C THR A 161 -21.87 28.51 -0.47
N LEU A 162 -22.58 28.31 -1.60
CA LEU A 162 -23.40 29.32 -2.27
C LEU A 162 -24.77 29.51 -1.58
N ARG A 163 -25.34 28.38 -1.14
CA ARG A 163 -26.62 28.28 -0.39
C ARG A 163 -26.46 27.16 0.62
N ARG A 164 -27.46 26.97 1.52
CA ARG A 164 -27.37 25.90 2.54
C ARG A 164 -27.02 24.51 2.00
N SER A 165 -27.33 24.24 0.74
CA SER A 165 -27.22 22.92 0.12
C SER A 165 -26.33 22.89 -1.15
N ASP A 166 -25.90 24.06 -1.63
CA ASP A 166 -25.07 24.16 -2.84
C ASP A 166 -23.64 24.47 -2.46
N ARG A 167 -22.72 23.58 -2.81
CA ARG A 167 -21.31 23.69 -2.43
C ARG A 167 -20.39 23.24 -3.54
N ILE A 168 -19.24 23.92 -3.63
CA ILE A 168 -18.07 23.50 -4.40
C ILE A 168 -16.91 23.39 -3.41
N GLY A 169 -16.16 22.31 -3.51
CA GLY A 169 -15.01 22.05 -2.63
C GLY A 169 -13.79 21.60 -3.42
N TYR A 170 -12.64 22.12 -3.03
CA TYR A 170 -11.33 21.65 -3.49
C TYR A 170 -10.56 21.07 -2.32
N THR A 171 -10.03 19.85 -2.47
CA THR A 171 -9.19 19.17 -1.49
C THR A 171 -7.85 18.86 -2.10
N PHE A 172 -6.79 19.23 -1.40
CA PHE A 172 -5.42 18.79 -1.64
C PHE A 172 -4.99 17.86 -0.52
N PHE A 173 -4.39 16.73 -0.86
CA PHE A 173 -3.80 15.81 0.08
C PHE A 173 -2.42 15.38 -0.39
N TYR A 174 -1.45 15.40 0.52
CA TYR A 174 -0.11 14.88 0.31
C TYR A 174 0.27 13.97 1.48
N ALA A 175 0.84 12.81 1.17
CA ALA A 175 1.41 11.92 2.17
C ALA A 175 2.76 11.38 1.68
N ARG A 176 3.72 11.27 2.60
CA ARG A 176 4.99 10.60 2.37
C ARG A 176 5.30 9.71 3.56
N ASN A 177 5.55 8.44 3.27
CA ASN A 177 6.01 7.47 4.25
C ASN A 177 7.37 6.93 3.79
N ALA A 178 8.40 7.09 4.63
CA ALA A 178 9.74 6.56 4.38
C ALA A 178 10.10 5.59 5.50
N ILE A 179 10.41 4.34 5.13
CA ILE A 179 10.79 3.27 6.05
C ILE A 179 12.16 2.79 5.65
N ASP A 180 13.11 2.83 6.58
CA ASP A 180 14.46 2.28 6.41
C ASP A 180 14.61 1.09 7.35
N THR A 181 14.85 -0.10 6.78
CA THR A 181 14.94 -1.35 7.50
C THR A 181 16.28 -2.01 7.25
N TYR A 182 17.04 -2.21 8.31
CA TYR A 182 18.25 -3.04 8.32
C TYR A 182 17.91 -4.40 8.90
N GLN A 183 18.33 -5.46 8.21
CA GLN A 183 18.20 -6.84 8.69
C GLN A 183 19.57 -7.51 8.69
N ARG A 184 19.88 -8.22 9.77
CA ARG A 184 20.97 -9.19 9.85
C ARG A 184 20.36 -10.57 9.95
N ARG A 185 20.89 -11.53 9.23
CA ARG A 185 20.43 -12.91 9.30
C ARG A 185 21.58 -13.91 9.28
N GLU A 186 21.35 -15.06 9.86
CA GLU A 186 22.24 -16.20 9.81
C GLU A 186 21.43 -17.49 9.75
N GLY A 187 21.95 -18.49 9.06
CA GLY A 187 21.25 -19.77 8.89
C GLY A 187 21.79 -20.58 7.73
N THR A 188 20.96 -21.46 7.21
CA THR A 188 21.34 -22.42 6.17
C THR A 188 20.42 -22.27 4.96
N ASP A 189 21.00 -22.27 3.76
CA ASP A 189 20.23 -22.30 2.51
C ASP A 189 19.90 -23.74 2.06
N ALA A 190 19.13 -23.86 0.97
CA ALA A 190 18.69 -25.13 0.39
C ALA A 190 19.85 -26.06 -0.03
N GLU A 191 21.04 -25.52 -0.25
CA GLU A 191 22.24 -26.26 -0.68
C GLU A 191 23.12 -26.65 0.52
N GLY A 192 22.72 -26.25 1.74
CA GLY A 192 23.42 -26.56 2.99
C GLY A 192 24.57 -25.61 3.33
N HIS A 193 24.65 -24.44 2.66
CA HIS A 193 25.67 -23.45 3.02
C HIS A 193 25.28 -22.75 4.33
N GLU A 194 26.21 -22.67 5.27
CA GLU A 194 26.08 -21.81 6.45
C GLU A 194 26.35 -20.36 6.04
N LEU A 195 25.31 -19.54 6.09
CA LEU A 195 25.34 -18.16 5.61
C LEU A 195 25.10 -17.18 6.75
N THR A 196 25.81 -16.06 6.72
CA THR A 196 25.52 -14.87 7.53
C THR A 196 25.59 -13.63 6.66
N GLY A 197 24.75 -12.64 6.93
CA GLY A 197 24.75 -11.45 6.10
C GLY A 197 23.78 -10.38 6.55
N SER A 198 23.69 -9.35 5.74
CA SER A 198 22.78 -8.23 6.00
C SER A 198 22.13 -7.69 4.75
N ASN A 199 21.00 -7.05 4.97
CA ASN A 199 20.25 -6.35 3.95
C ASN A 199 19.73 -5.04 4.52
N ASN A 200 19.78 -3.98 3.70
CA ASN A 200 19.10 -2.73 4.01
C ASN A 200 18.11 -2.42 2.90
N ILE A 201 16.85 -2.19 3.28
CA ILE A 201 15.80 -1.78 2.38
C ILE A 201 15.24 -0.46 2.86
N MET A 202 15.26 0.55 1.99
CA MET A 202 14.52 1.78 2.20
C MET A 202 13.32 1.80 1.25
N HIS A 203 12.11 1.93 1.78
CA HIS A 203 10.91 2.16 0.98
C HIS A 203 10.41 3.58 1.20
N ILE A 204 10.10 4.27 0.11
CA ILE A 204 9.50 5.60 0.14
C ILE A 204 8.20 5.54 -0.67
N TYR A 205 7.09 5.77 0.02
CA TYR A 205 5.78 5.89 -0.59
C TYR A 205 5.34 7.35 -0.57
N THR A 206 4.91 7.85 -1.72
CA THR A 206 4.36 9.21 -1.86
C THR A 206 2.98 9.15 -2.49
N LEU A 207 2.08 9.97 -1.99
CA LEU A 207 0.76 10.19 -2.58
C LEU A 207 0.49 11.68 -2.63
N GLN A 208 0.15 12.19 -3.80
CA GLN A 208 -0.38 13.52 -4.01
C GLN A 208 -1.76 13.36 -4.65
N ASN A 209 -2.76 14.01 -4.09
CA ASN A 209 -4.13 13.95 -4.58
C ASN A 209 -4.76 15.34 -4.62
N HIS A 210 -5.40 15.65 -5.72
CA HIS A 210 -6.18 16.85 -5.95
C HIS A 210 -7.62 16.44 -6.27
N GLN A 211 -8.60 17.00 -5.57
CA GLN A 211 -10.00 16.70 -5.79
C GLN A 211 -10.80 18.00 -5.91
N LEU A 212 -11.66 18.07 -6.89
CA LEU A 212 -12.66 19.12 -7.05
C LEU A 212 -14.03 18.45 -7.10
N ASN A 213 -14.94 18.90 -6.25
CA ASN A 213 -16.29 18.32 -6.16
C ASN A 213 -17.35 19.41 -6.01
N GLY A 214 -18.56 19.10 -6.46
CA GLY A 214 -19.70 19.98 -6.32
C GLY A 214 -20.99 19.22 -6.03
N ILE A 215 -21.84 19.84 -5.21
CA ILE A 215 -23.18 19.38 -4.90
C ILE A 215 -24.13 20.54 -5.11
N HIS A 216 -25.17 20.34 -5.91
CA HIS A 216 -26.18 21.33 -6.24
C HIS A 216 -27.57 20.75 -6.07
N ASN A 217 -28.41 21.40 -5.29
CA ASN A 217 -29.80 21.01 -5.08
C ASN A 217 -30.72 22.01 -5.75
N PHE A 218 -31.76 21.53 -6.43
CA PHE A 218 -32.70 22.34 -7.17
C PHE A 218 -34.10 21.70 -7.26
N GLY A 219 -35.03 22.49 -7.72
CA GLY A 219 -36.45 22.14 -7.74
C GLY A 219 -37.16 22.41 -6.42
N GLU A 220 -38.48 22.24 -6.40
CA GLU A 220 -39.26 22.37 -5.18
C GLU A 220 -38.82 21.34 -4.14
N SER A 221 -38.57 21.78 -2.90
CA SER A 221 -38.13 20.95 -1.77
C SER A 221 -36.85 20.15 -2.05
N ASP A 222 -35.91 20.69 -2.86
CA ASP A 222 -34.64 20.03 -3.20
C ASP A 222 -34.84 18.59 -3.75
N ARG A 223 -35.83 18.42 -4.61
CA ARG A 223 -36.15 17.11 -5.21
C ARG A 223 -35.04 16.57 -6.10
N TRP A 224 -34.25 17.47 -6.69
CA TRP A 224 -33.16 17.12 -7.56
C TRP A 224 -31.84 17.48 -6.91
N GLN A 225 -30.85 16.57 -7.00
CA GLN A 225 -29.48 16.84 -6.58
C GLN A 225 -28.54 16.37 -7.66
N LEU A 226 -27.71 17.30 -8.12
CA LEU A 226 -26.57 17.04 -8.98
C LEU A 226 -25.31 16.93 -8.12
N THR A 227 -24.58 15.84 -8.25
CA THR A 227 -23.23 15.67 -7.69
C THR A 227 -22.25 15.45 -8.80
N TRP A 228 -21.12 16.14 -8.74
CA TRP A 228 -20.03 15.94 -9.68
C TRP A 228 -18.70 16.02 -8.97
N GLY A 229 -17.69 15.38 -9.53
CA GLY A 229 -16.35 15.43 -9.00
C GLY A 229 -15.31 15.00 -10.02
N GLY A 230 -14.10 15.50 -9.82
CA GLY A 230 -12.91 15.08 -10.54
C GLY A 230 -11.74 14.99 -9.58
N SER A 231 -10.86 14.02 -9.78
CA SER A 231 -9.62 13.92 -9.02
C SER A 231 -8.45 13.53 -9.90
N TYR A 232 -7.28 14.04 -9.54
CA TYR A 232 -5.99 13.63 -10.04
C TYR A 232 -5.14 13.16 -8.89
N SER A 233 -4.56 11.96 -9.02
CA SER A 233 -3.65 11.39 -8.03
C SER A 233 -2.33 11.05 -8.70
N LYS A 234 -1.23 11.35 -8.00
CA LYS A 234 0.10 10.85 -8.34
C LYS A 234 0.63 10.04 -7.16
N THR A 235 0.98 8.78 -7.42
CA THR A 235 1.53 7.85 -6.43
C THR A 235 2.93 7.44 -6.86
N GLY A 236 3.90 7.54 -5.94
CA GLY A 236 5.25 7.03 -6.13
C GLY A 236 5.55 5.94 -5.12
N SER A 237 6.27 4.92 -5.56
CA SER A 237 6.87 3.91 -4.68
C SER A 237 8.31 3.72 -5.11
N GLU A 238 9.23 4.17 -4.28
CA GLU A 238 10.66 4.06 -4.53
C GLU A 238 11.28 3.06 -3.57
N GLU A 239 12.17 2.24 -4.09
CA GLU A 239 13.09 1.43 -3.32
C GLU A 239 14.52 1.86 -3.69
N PRO A 240 14.97 2.98 -3.13
CA PRO A 240 16.26 3.55 -3.45
C PRO A 240 17.36 2.82 -2.69
N ASP A 241 18.25 2.15 -3.43
CA ASP A 241 19.46 1.54 -2.89
C ASP A 241 19.21 0.42 -1.85
N ARG A 242 18.40 -0.59 -2.20
CA ARG A 242 18.45 -1.86 -1.46
C ARG A 242 19.87 -2.40 -1.55
N ARG A 243 20.50 -2.66 -0.42
CA ARG A 243 21.86 -3.19 -0.32
C ARG A 243 21.84 -4.54 0.34
N GLN A 244 22.45 -5.50 -0.29
CA GLN A 244 22.54 -6.88 0.20
C GLN A 244 23.99 -7.34 0.18
N VAL A 245 24.43 -7.92 1.29
CA VAL A 245 25.71 -8.62 1.38
C VAL A 245 25.54 -9.93 2.12
N MET A 246 26.12 -10.99 1.60
CA MET A 246 26.06 -12.33 2.18
C MET A 246 27.45 -12.93 2.24
N TYR A 247 27.75 -13.59 3.33
CA TYR A 247 28.99 -14.32 3.59
C TYR A 247 28.66 -15.79 3.81
N VAL A 248 29.53 -16.65 3.29
CA VAL A 248 29.52 -18.09 3.54
C VAL A 248 30.63 -18.44 4.53
N LYS A 249 30.32 -19.36 5.43
CA LYS A 249 31.32 -19.93 6.33
C LYS A 249 31.99 -21.13 5.66
N ASP A 250 33.27 -21.01 5.42
CA ASP A 250 34.09 -22.07 4.83
C ASP A 250 34.38 -23.22 5.84
N ASN A 251 34.88 -24.33 5.33
CA ASN A 251 35.25 -25.50 6.13
C ASN A 251 36.29 -25.23 7.23
N ASP A 252 37.13 -24.21 7.07
CA ASP A 252 38.11 -23.75 8.06
C ASP A 252 37.51 -22.79 9.11
N GLY A 253 36.16 -22.50 9.01
CA GLY A 253 35.44 -21.57 9.87
C GLY A 253 35.59 -20.11 9.49
N SER A 254 36.33 -19.76 8.45
CA SER A 254 36.47 -18.39 7.96
C SER A 254 35.22 -17.95 7.18
N LEU A 255 34.90 -16.66 7.27
CA LEU A 255 33.83 -16.07 6.48
C LEU A 255 34.39 -15.46 5.19
N ARG A 256 33.76 -15.79 4.07
CA ARG A 256 34.06 -15.24 2.75
C ARG A 256 32.81 -14.71 2.06
N LEU A 257 33.00 -13.83 1.08
CA LEU A 257 31.86 -13.28 0.35
C LEU A 257 31.17 -14.39 -0.46
N PHE A 258 29.85 -14.52 -0.25
CA PHE A 258 29.03 -15.48 -0.99
C PHE A 258 28.70 -14.96 -2.39
N LYS A 259 28.91 -15.81 -3.42
CA LYS A 259 28.85 -15.40 -4.82
C LYS A 259 27.79 -16.17 -5.64
N LEU A 260 27.07 -17.09 -5.01
CA LEU A 260 26.12 -17.96 -5.70
C LEU A 260 24.68 -17.53 -5.49
N ASN A 261 23.86 -17.82 -6.50
CA ASN A 261 22.42 -17.66 -6.45
C ASN A 261 21.93 -16.21 -6.23
N ARG A 262 20.73 -16.09 -5.67
CA ARG A 262 19.99 -14.83 -5.43
C ARG A 262 20.52 -14.04 -4.23
N GLN A 263 21.54 -14.51 -3.59
CA GLN A 263 22.11 -13.94 -2.37
C GLN A 263 23.43 -13.20 -2.63
N GLU A 264 23.73 -12.92 -3.88
CA GLU A 264 24.91 -12.16 -4.28
C GLU A 264 24.92 -10.75 -3.70
N THR A 265 26.13 -10.23 -3.46
CA THR A 265 26.29 -8.83 -3.04
C THR A 265 25.84 -7.89 -4.15
N MET A 266 24.84 -7.07 -3.84
CA MET A 266 24.23 -6.18 -4.82
C MET A 266 23.67 -4.90 -4.22
N ARG A 267 23.44 -3.93 -5.11
CA ARG A 267 22.56 -2.79 -4.91
C ARG A 267 21.39 -2.86 -5.91
N TYR A 268 20.23 -2.47 -5.45
CA TYR A 268 19.03 -2.45 -6.27
C TYR A 268 18.32 -1.10 -6.14
N PHE A 269 17.91 -0.56 -7.26
CA PHE A 269 17.13 0.68 -7.35
C PHE A 269 15.86 0.38 -8.13
N GLY A 270 14.71 0.50 -7.46
CA GLY A 270 13.38 0.33 -8.04
C GLY A 270 12.58 1.61 -7.94
N SER A 271 11.83 1.94 -8.99
CA SER A 271 10.92 3.08 -9.01
C SER A 271 9.62 2.71 -9.69
N LEU A 272 8.51 3.09 -9.06
CA LEU A 272 7.17 3.00 -9.58
C LEU A 272 6.54 4.39 -9.52
N ASP A 273 6.09 4.86 -10.67
CA ASP A 273 5.27 6.06 -10.81
C ASP A 273 3.89 5.68 -11.33
N GLU A 274 2.84 6.17 -10.67
CA GLU A 274 1.46 5.93 -11.06
C GLU A 274 0.68 7.23 -11.06
N GLU A 275 -0.08 7.47 -12.12
CA GLU A 275 -1.01 8.58 -12.24
C GLU A 275 -2.42 8.06 -12.46
N GLU A 276 -3.39 8.67 -11.77
CA GLU A 276 -4.79 8.28 -11.87
C GLU A 276 -5.70 9.51 -11.98
N TRP A 277 -6.54 9.52 -13.00
CA TRP A 277 -7.63 10.46 -13.18
C TRP A 277 -8.96 9.80 -12.88
N ASN A 278 -9.81 10.45 -12.11
CA ASN A 278 -11.19 10.03 -11.90
C ASN A 278 -12.14 11.18 -12.16
N ALA A 279 -13.29 10.86 -12.74
CA ALA A 279 -14.42 11.78 -12.86
C ALA A 279 -15.72 11.06 -12.51
N ASN A 280 -16.62 11.76 -11.87
CA ASN A 280 -17.95 11.26 -11.54
C ASN A 280 -19.01 12.33 -11.78
N LEU A 281 -20.18 11.89 -12.18
CA LEU A 281 -21.37 12.71 -12.36
C LEU A 281 -22.59 11.90 -11.94
N ALA A 282 -23.43 12.43 -11.08
CA ALA A 282 -24.66 11.74 -10.70
C ALA A 282 -25.81 12.70 -10.45
N MET A 283 -27.00 12.27 -10.88
CA MET A 283 -28.26 12.95 -10.64
C MET A 283 -29.12 12.08 -9.74
N ARG A 284 -29.59 12.64 -8.64
CA ARG A 284 -30.54 12.01 -7.72
C ARG A 284 -31.88 12.73 -7.83
N TRP A 285 -32.94 11.94 -7.98
CA TRP A 285 -34.33 12.41 -7.97
C TRP A 285 -35.08 11.78 -6.81
N LYS A 286 -35.64 12.60 -5.94
CA LYS A 286 -36.55 12.17 -4.85
C LYS A 286 -37.98 12.24 -5.36
N TRP A 287 -38.72 11.12 -5.38
CA TRP A 287 -40.14 11.14 -5.70
C TRP A 287 -41.02 11.27 -4.44
N ASN A 288 -40.44 11.00 -3.26
CA ASN A 288 -41.00 11.34 -1.95
C ASN A 288 -39.87 11.61 -0.95
N ASP A 289 -40.19 11.87 0.32
CA ASP A 289 -39.20 12.26 1.33
C ASP A 289 -38.21 11.13 1.70
N THR A 290 -38.60 9.89 1.50
CA THR A 290 -37.84 8.71 1.91
C THR A 290 -37.25 7.91 0.75
N SER A 291 -37.73 8.16 -0.47
CA SER A 291 -37.41 7.34 -1.62
C SER A 291 -36.80 8.15 -2.75
N HIS A 292 -35.77 7.59 -3.39
CA HIS A 292 -35.07 8.27 -4.46
C HIS A 292 -34.50 7.31 -5.53
N LEU A 293 -34.29 7.87 -6.70
CA LEU A 293 -33.56 7.25 -7.81
C LEU A 293 -32.29 8.05 -8.08
N LYS A 294 -31.19 7.38 -8.26
CA LYS A 294 -29.89 7.99 -8.61
C LYS A 294 -29.33 7.33 -9.87
N LEU A 295 -29.09 8.14 -10.89
CA LEU A 295 -28.36 7.76 -12.10
C LEU A 295 -26.98 8.39 -12.03
N GLY A 296 -25.93 7.64 -12.35
CA GLY A 296 -24.58 8.20 -12.34
C GLY A 296 -23.64 7.55 -13.33
N PHE A 297 -22.56 8.29 -13.62
CA PHE A 297 -21.48 7.92 -14.52
C PHE A 297 -20.15 8.11 -13.79
N ASN A 298 -19.22 7.17 -14.00
CA ASN A 298 -17.86 7.30 -13.50
C ASN A 298 -16.88 6.99 -14.63
N TYR A 299 -15.77 7.71 -14.63
CA TYR A 299 -14.61 7.47 -15.47
C TYR A 299 -13.38 7.33 -14.59
N LYS A 300 -12.49 6.41 -14.94
CA LYS A 300 -11.18 6.22 -14.32
C LYS A 300 -10.16 5.92 -15.41
N ASP A 301 -9.03 6.60 -15.36
CA ASP A 301 -7.84 6.30 -16.16
C ASP A 301 -6.63 6.25 -15.23
N LYS A 302 -5.93 5.13 -15.25
CA LYS A 302 -4.75 4.85 -14.43
C LYS A 302 -3.62 4.39 -15.32
N ASN A 303 -2.46 5.02 -15.16
CA ASN A 303 -1.24 4.67 -15.87
C ASN A 303 -0.10 4.47 -14.88
N ARG A 304 0.71 3.44 -15.09
CA ARG A 304 1.83 3.06 -14.25
C ARG A 304 3.06 2.75 -15.07
N ASP A 305 4.19 3.30 -14.64
CA ASP A 305 5.53 2.94 -15.09
C ASP A 305 6.31 2.31 -13.93
N TYR A 306 6.98 1.21 -14.17
CA TYR A 306 7.88 0.57 -13.23
C TYR A 306 9.20 0.23 -13.90
N SER A 307 10.32 0.50 -13.21
CA SER A 307 11.65 0.12 -13.67
C SER A 307 12.58 -0.20 -12.51
N ALA A 308 13.54 -1.09 -12.76
CA ALA A 308 14.56 -1.45 -11.80
C ALA A 308 15.94 -1.58 -12.43
N THR A 309 16.96 -1.25 -11.63
CA THR A 309 18.37 -1.40 -11.99
C THR A 309 19.12 -2.09 -10.86
N ARG A 310 19.99 -3.04 -11.18
CA ARG A 310 20.84 -3.75 -10.22
C ARG A 310 22.30 -3.48 -10.50
N PHE A 311 23.11 -3.46 -9.43
CA PHE A 311 24.56 -3.37 -9.49
C PHE A 311 25.13 -4.52 -8.66
N TYR A 312 25.82 -5.43 -9.32
CA TYR A 312 26.49 -6.57 -8.69
C TYR A 312 27.96 -6.28 -8.47
N TYR A 313 28.51 -6.83 -7.42
CA TYR A 313 29.93 -6.69 -7.05
C TYR A 313 30.63 -8.02 -7.24
N ASN A 314 31.43 -8.14 -8.32
CA ASN A 314 32.18 -9.33 -8.65
C ASN A 314 33.62 -9.16 -8.19
N LEU A 315 34.12 -10.07 -7.35
CA LEU A 315 35.52 -10.10 -6.94
C LEU A 315 36.33 -10.77 -8.03
N ASN A 316 37.31 -10.05 -8.59
CA ASN A 316 38.21 -10.60 -9.63
C ASN A 316 39.47 -11.26 -9.05
N LYS A 317 40.14 -10.56 -8.13
CA LYS A 317 41.42 -10.98 -7.55
C LYS A 317 41.42 -10.86 -6.03
N LEU A 318 40.35 -10.38 -5.45
CA LEU A 318 40.17 -10.18 -4.02
C LEU A 318 39.37 -11.36 -3.47
N ASP A 319 39.89 -12.01 -2.44
CA ASP A 319 39.19 -13.03 -1.69
C ASP A 319 39.41 -12.80 -0.18
N PRO A 320 38.78 -11.75 0.38
CA PRO A 320 39.02 -11.35 1.75
C PRO A 320 38.42 -12.34 2.74
N VAL A 321 39.18 -12.63 3.80
CA VAL A 321 38.62 -13.24 5.01
C VAL A 321 37.92 -12.14 5.79
N ILE A 322 36.65 -12.34 6.07
CA ILE A 322 35.80 -11.36 6.75
C ILE A 322 35.93 -11.53 8.26
N THR A 323 36.46 -10.53 8.94
CA THR A 323 36.62 -10.51 10.39
C THR A 323 35.56 -9.66 11.10
N ASP A 324 34.93 -8.74 10.37
CA ASP A 324 33.85 -7.88 10.85
C ASP A 324 32.77 -7.73 9.78
N ILE A 325 31.63 -8.36 9.99
CA ILE A 325 30.47 -8.32 9.07
C ILE A 325 29.82 -6.94 8.96
N TYR A 326 30.10 -6.03 9.89
CA TYR A 326 29.58 -4.67 9.87
C TYR A 326 30.47 -3.68 9.12
N ASN A 327 31.72 -4.03 8.87
CA ASN A 327 32.71 -3.20 8.15
C ASN A 327 32.92 -3.70 6.72
N THR A 328 31.85 -3.77 5.94
CA THR A 328 31.91 -4.21 4.54
C THR A 328 32.73 -3.27 3.65
N ASP A 329 32.77 -1.96 3.96
CA ASP A 329 33.57 -0.98 3.21
C ASP A 329 35.08 -1.18 3.39
N GLY A 330 35.50 -1.97 4.34
CA GLY A 330 36.90 -2.39 4.49
C GLY A 330 37.45 -3.08 3.23
N PHE A 331 36.57 -3.76 2.45
CA PHE A 331 36.92 -4.37 1.19
C PHE A 331 36.09 -3.92 -0.01
N LEU A 332 34.77 -3.62 0.15
CA LEU A 332 33.92 -3.05 -0.91
C LEU A 332 34.11 -1.52 -0.99
N ASN A 333 35.27 -1.07 -1.39
CA ASN A 333 35.62 0.35 -1.45
C ASN A 333 36.08 0.79 -2.84
N GLN A 334 36.11 2.10 -3.04
CA GLN A 334 36.45 2.72 -4.32
C GLN A 334 37.88 2.40 -4.78
N GLN A 335 38.82 2.20 -3.84
CA GLN A 335 40.21 1.84 -4.21
C GLN A 335 40.27 0.47 -4.86
N ASN A 336 39.60 -0.54 -4.28
CA ASN A 336 39.58 -1.90 -4.85
C ASN A 336 38.84 -1.95 -6.20
N ILE A 337 37.86 -1.05 -6.41
CA ILE A 337 37.19 -0.90 -7.72
C ILE A 337 38.16 -0.26 -8.73
N ALA A 338 38.85 0.83 -8.36
CA ALA A 338 39.81 1.52 -9.21
C ALA A 338 40.97 0.59 -9.65
N ASP A 339 41.48 -0.23 -8.72
CA ASP A 339 42.56 -1.20 -8.96
C ASP A 339 42.09 -2.43 -9.74
N GLY A 340 40.79 -2.54 -10.05
CA GLY A 340 40.20 -3.66 -10.79
C GLY A 340 40.16 -4.98 -10.01
N GLN A 341 40.30 -4.92 -8.69
CA GLN A 341 40.13 -6.09 -7.80
C GLN A 341 38.66 -6.44 -7.63
N ILE A 342 37.78 -5.42 -7.71
CA ILE A 342 36.32 -5.54 -7.72
C ILE A 342 35.80 -4.96 -9.01
N MET A 343 34.90 -5.67 -9.68
CA MET A 343 34.14 -5.19 -10.82
C MET A 343 32.70 -4.90 -10.40
N VAL A 344 32.23 -3.68 -10.65
CA VAL A 344 30.81 -3.32 -10.48
C VAL A 344 30.10 -3.56 -11.81
N GLN A 345 29.16 -4.48 -11.84
CA GLN A 345 28.39 -4.82 -13.02
C GLN A 345 27.00 -4.18 -12.93
N ARG A 346 26.68 -3.25 -13.84
CA ARG A 346 25.32 -2.72 -13.97
C ARG A 346 24.45 -3.68 -14.79
N VAL A 347 23.33 -4.08 -14.22
CA VAL A 347 22.31 -4.89 -14.89
C VAL A 347 21.01 -4.10 -14.94
N MET A 348 20.61 -3.71 -16.15
CA MET A 348 19.35 -3.07 -16.46
C MET A 348 18.82 -3.77 -17.72
N GLN A 349 17.83 -4.62 -17.53
CA GLN A 349 17.28 -5.43 -18.60
C GLN A 349 15.85 -4.98 -18.94
N PRO A 350 15.43 -5.07 -20.20
CA PRO A 350 14.05 -4.78 -20.59
C PRO A 350 13.01 -5.52 -19.76
N LYS A 351 13.30 -6.75 -19.34
CA LYS A 351 12.42 -7.56 -18.47
C LYS A 351 12.31 -7.07 -17.02
N ASP A 352 13.15 -6.12 -16.59
CA ASP A 352 13.08 -5.49 -15.25
C ASP A 352 12.15 -4.27 -15.22
N SER A 353 11.32 -4.08 -16.25
CA SER A 353 10.42 -2.94 -16.37
C SER A 353 9.09 -3.35 -16.98
N TYR A 354 8.05 -2.63 -16.61
CA TYR A 354 6.75 -2.73 -17.28
C TYR A 354 6.04 -1.37 -17.29
N ARG A 355 5.13 -1.20 -18.24
CA ARG A 355 4.13 -0.16 -18.28
C ARG A 355 2.76 -0.77 -18.22
N ALA A 356 1.84 -0.15 -17.52
CA ALA A 356 0.49 -0.68 -17.38
C ALA A 356 -0.54 0.43 -17.32
N GLY A 357 -1.77 0.11 -17.68
CA GLY A 357 -2.88 1.04 -17.56
C GLY A 357 -4.21 0.34 -17.40
N ASN A 358 -5.15 1.08 -16.83
CA ASN A 358 -6.52 0.63 -16.61
C ASN A 358 -7.49 1.79 -16.85
N GLU A 359 -8.35 1.65 -17.87
CA GLU A 359 -9.38 2.60 -18.24
C GLU A 359 -10.75 1.99 -17.97
N ILE A 360 -11.58 2.64 -17.13
CA ILE A 360 -12.91 2.13 -16.77
C ILE A 360 -13.96 3.22 -17.00
N TYR A 361 -14.93 2.89 -17.82
CA TYR A 361 -16.18 3.65 -17.98
C TYR A 361 -17.31 2.90 -17.30
N SER A 362 -18.13 3.59 -16.54
CA SER A 362 -19.27 2.95 -15.89
C SER A 362 -20.49 3.84 -15.80
N ALA A 363 -21.65 3.22 -15.92
CA ALA A 363 -22.94 3.80 -15.65
C ALA A 363 -23.64 3.00 -14.55
N TYR A 364 -24.38 3.66 -13.68
CA TYR A 364 -25.12 2.96 -12.64
C TYR A 364 -26.47 3.59 -12.37
N LEU A 365 -27.41 2.75 -11.97
CA LEU A 365 -28.73 3.11 -11.46
C LEU A 365 -28.85 2.57 -10.04
N LEU A 366 -29.28 3.40 -9.11
CA LEU A 366 -29.49 3.03 -7.72
C LEU A 366 -30.82 3.62 -7.25
N THR A 367 -31.59 2.83 -6.52
CA THR A 367 -32.84 3.30 -5.92
C THR A 367 -32.97 2.83 -4.48
N ASP A 368 -33.45 3.72 -3.63
CA ASP A 368 -33.91 3.43 -2.27
C ASP A 368 -35.38 3.70 -2.22
N PHE A 369 -36.17 2.74 -1.75
CA PHE A 369 -37.64 2.92 -1.57
C PHE A 369 -38.19 2.04 -0.45
N TYR A 370 -39.31 2.42 0.06
CA TYR A 370 -40.01 1.75 1.14
C TYR A 370 -41.34 1.19 0.62
N PRO A 371 -41.44 -0.10 0.24
CA PRO A 371 -42.69 -0.76 -0.10
C PRO A 371 -43.69 -0.75 1.06
N THR A 372 -43.18 -0.82 2.28
CA THR A 372 -43.91 -0.65 3.53
C THR A 372 -43.05 0.16 4.49
N GLU A 373 -43.65 0.70 5.55
CA GLU A 373 -42.92 1.46 6.59
C GLU A 373 -41.80 0.63 7.24
N ALA A 374 -41.94 -0.69 7.27
CA ALA A 374 -40.99 -1.60 7.89
C ALA A 374 -39.89 -2.10 6.95
N LEU A 375 -40.06 -1.99 5.64
CA LEU A 375 -39.15 -2.58 4.65
C LEU A 375 -38.47 -1.50 3.80
N LEU A 376 -37.15 -1.33 3.98
CA LEU A 376 -36.31 -0.58 3.05
C LEU A 376 -35.71 -1.55 2.01
N VAL A 377 -35.88 -1.19 0.76
CA VAL A 377 -35.27 -1.86 -0.39
C VAL A 377 -34.28 -0.92 -1.06
N ASN A 378 -33.02 -1.34 -1.17
CA ASN A 378 -31.99 -0.68 -1.95
C ASN A 378 -31.62 -1.60 -3.13
N LEU A 379 -31.82 -1.14 -4.34
CA LEU A 379 -31.46 -1.83 -5.57
C LEU A 379 -30.41 -1.03 -6.33
N GLY A 380 -29.35 -1.69 -6.75
CA GLY A 380 -28.30 -1.12 -7.57
C GLY A 380 -28.00 -1.99 -8.79
N LEU A 381 -27.80 -1.36 -9.90
CA LEU A 381 -27.31 -2.00 -11.12
C LEU A 381 -26.21 -1.12 -11.70
N ARG A 382 -25.03 -1.72 -11.91
CA ARG A 382 -23.87 -1.02 -12.45
C ARG A 382 -23.33 -1.79 -13.65
N TYR A 383 -23.11 -1.09 -14.75
CA TYR A 383 -22.41 -1.57 -15.92
C TYR A 383 -21.02 -0.95 -15.98
N GLU A 384 -19.98 -1.78 -16.21
CA GLU A 384 -18.61 -1.32 -16.38
C GLU A 384 -18.03 -1.86 -17.69
N MET A 385 -17.42 -0.98 -18.46
CA MET A 385 -16.52 -1.29 -19.55
C MET A 385 -15.10 -1.01 -19.08
N SER A 386 -14.27 -2.03 -18.92
CA SER A 386 -12.89 -1.93 -18.47
C SER A 386 -11.92 -2.38 -19.53
N LYS A 387 -10.84 -1.59 -19.69
CA LYS A 387 -9.70 -1.89 -20.57
C LYS A 387 -8.45 -1.86 -19.71
N GLN A 388 -7.90 -3.03 -19.43
CA GLN A 388 -6.67 -3.16 -18.69
C GLN A 388 -5.56 -3.69 -19.58
N TRP A 389 -4.36 -3.15 -19.46
CA TRP A 389 -3.25 -3.58 -20.28
C TRP A 389 -1.93 -3.53 -19.50
N VAL A 390 -1.00 -4.37 -19.91
CA VAL A 390 0.39 -4.35 -19.48
C VAL A 390 1.31 -4.49 -20.68
N ARG A 391 2.37 -3.67 -20.73
CA ARG A 391 3.47 -3.76 -21.70
C ARG A 391 4.74 -4.16 -20.98
N TYR A 392 5.44 -5.13 -21.53
CA TYR A 392 6.63 -5.72 -20.92
C TYR A 392 7.57 -6.24 -22.03
N ALA A 393 8.75 -6.73 -21.66
CA ALA A 393 9.65 -7.42 -22.58
C ALA A 393 9.65 -8.92 -22.29
N SER A 394 9.70 -9.74 -23.34
CA SER A 394 10.06 -11.16 -23.20
C SER A 394 11.55 -11.31 -22.93
N ASP A 395 11.99 -12.50 -22.49
CA ASP A 395 13.40 -12.80 -22.30
C ASP A 395 14.18 -12.57 -23.61
N GLY A 396 15.22 -11.69 -23.53
CA GLY A 396 16.01 -11.29 -24.70
C GLY A 396 15.31 -10.35 -25.68
N GLY A 397 14.09 -9.89 -25.39
CA GLY A 397 13.35 -8.96 -26.25
C GLY A 397 13.65 -7.48 -25.97
N ASP A 398 13.17 -6.62 -26.86
CA ASP A 398 13.26 -5.18 -26.71
C ASP A 398 12.31 -4.64 -25.64
N TRP A 399 12.60 -3.43 -25.15
CA TRP A 399 11.79 -2.72 -24.17
C TRP A 399 10.33 -2.62 -24.61
N TYR A 400 9.39 -3.05 -23.73
CA TYR A 400 7.94 -2.97 -23.95
C TYR A 400 7.43 -3.58 -25.26
N SER A 401 8.16 -4.57 -25.81
CA SER A 401 7.86 -5.20 -27.11
C SER A 401 6.59 -6.06 -27.11
N ARG A 402 6.16 -6.51 -25.95
CA ARG A 402 4.94 -7.30 -25.76
C ARG A 402 3.85 -6.47 -25.07
N ARG A 403 2.59 -6.78 -25.42
CA ARG A 403 1.42 -6.19 -24.79
C ARG A 403 0.35 -7.25 -24.55
N ARG A 404 -0.15 -7.30 -23.33
CA ARG A 404 -1.36 -8.05 -22.97
C ARG A 404 -2.49 -7.08 -22.71
N ASN A 405 -3.68 -7.33 -23.26
CA ASN A 405 -4.91 -6.60 -22.97
C ASN A 405 -5.90 -7.54 -22.26
N LEU A 406 -6.63 -6.99 -21.30
CA LEU A 406 -7.74 -7.64 -20.59
C LEU A 406 -8.94 -6.68 -20.64
N ASP A 407 -9.74 -6.80 -21.70
CA ASP A 407 -10.91 -5.96 -21.93
C ASP A 407 -12.17 -6.72 -21.53
N LYS A 408 -13.02 -6.13 -20.70
CA LYS A 408 -14.24 -6.75 -20.18
C LYS A 408 -15.40 -5.76 -20.14
N ASN A 409 -16.59 -6.29 -20.33
CA ASN A 409 -17.86 -5.61 -20.16
C ASN A 409 -18.67 -6.39 -19.15
N ASP A 410 -18.95 -5.77 -18.00
CA ASP A 410 -19.52 -6.46 -16.85
C ASP A 410 -20.74 -5.74 -16.29
N LEU A 411 -21.67 -6.53 -15.76
CA LEU A 411 -22.86 -6.06 -15.06
C LEU A 411 -22.78 -6.48 -13.59
N PHE A 412 -22.97 -5.53 -12.69
CA PHE A 412 -22.87 -5.71 -11.24
C PHE A 412 -24.20 -5.34 -10.56
N PRO A 413 -25.09 -6.32 -10.34
CA PRO A 413 -26.27 -6.12 -9.53
C PRO A 413 -25.93 -6.09 -8.04
N ALA A 414 -26.70 -5.29 -7.28
CA ALA A 414 -26.64 -5.24 -5.83
C ALA A 414 -28.06 -5.09 -5.26
N LEU A 415 -28.37 -5.85 -4.23
CA LEU A 415 -29.62 -5.81 -3.47
C LEU A 415 -29.27 -5.69 -1.99
N ASN A 416 -29.91 -4.72 -1.31
CA ASN A 416 -29.90 -4.65 0.14
C ASN A 416 -31.33 -4.49 0.63
N LEU A 417 -31.73 -5.34 1.57
CA LEU A 417 -33.01 -5.30 2.24
C LEU A 417 -32.80 -5.04 3.72
N LYS A 418 -33.59 -4.14 4.30
CA LYS A 418 -33.65 -3.96 5.75
C LYS A 418 -35.11 -4.03 6.18
N TYR A 419 -35.43 -5.04 6.96
CA TYR A 419 -36.75 -5.23 7.55
C TYR A 419 -36.72 -4.89 9.04
N ALA A 420 -37.43 -3.85 9.44
CA ALA A 420 -37.61 -3.50 10.84
C ALA A 420 -38.72 -4.37 11.42
N VAL A 421 -38.35 -5.42 12.16
CA VAL A 421 -39.31 -6.33 12.86
C VAL A 421 -40.07 -5.54 13.91
N ASN A 422 -39.38 -4.64 14.59
CA ASN A 422 -39.90 -3.64 15.52
C ASN A 422 -38.82 -2.56 15.74
N PRO A 423 -39.09 -1.47 16.52
CA PRO A 423 -38.12 -0.40 16.72
C PRO A 423 -36.74 -0.84 17.28
N ALA A 424 -36.68 -2.00 17.95
CA ALA A 424 -35.43 -2.51 18.55
C ALA A 424 -34.75 -3.61 17.73
N ASN A 425 -35.44 -4.22 16.76
CA ASN A 425 -34.93 -5.37 16.03
C ASN A 425 -35.05 -5.18 14.53
N SER A 426 -33.99 -5.49 13.81
CA SER A 426 -33.97 -5.49 12.35
C SER A 426 -33.28 -6.71 11.76
N ILE A 427 -33.73 -7.11 10.59
CA ILE A 427 -33.09 -8.13 9.76
C ILE A 427 -32.61 -7.44 8.50
N ARG A 428 -31.36 -7.71 8.12
CA ARG A 428 -30.78 -7.23 6.87
C ARG A 428 -30.36 -8.40 6.01
N PHE A 429 -30.62 -8.29 4.73
CA PHE A 429 -30.12 -9.20 3.72
C PHE A 429 -29.40 -8.38 2.65
N SER A 430 -28.21 -8.81 2.25
CA SER A 430 -27.51 -8.23 1.10
C SER A 430 -27.07 -9.31 0.13
N ALA A 431 -27.12 -8.98 -1.16
CA ALA A 431 -26.60 -9.81 -2.22
C ALA A 431 -25.95 -8.91 -3.27
N SER A 432 -24.73 -9.26 -3.72
CA SER A 432 -24.03 -8.48 -4.74
C SER A 432 -23.07 -9.34 -5.56
N ARG A 433 -22.85 -8.91 -6.81
CA ARG A 433 -21.75 -9.39 -7.64
C ARG A 433 -20.69 -8.30 -7.71
N THR A 434 -19.41 -8.68 -7.51
CA THR A 434 -18.24 -7.79 -7.63
C THR A 434 -17.15 -8.46 -8.45
N VAL A 435 -16.10 -7.74 -8.79
CA VAL A 435 -14.98 -8.23 -9.58
C VAL A 435 -13.67 -8.09 -8.81
N THR A 436 -12.77 -9.05 -8.97
CA THR A 436 -11.36 -8.96 -8.60
C THR A 436 -10.54 -8.90 -9.88
N ARG A 437 -9.99 -7.74 -10.20
CA ARG A 437 -9.09 -7.58 -11.33
C ARG A 437 -7.67 -7.93 -10.92
N PRO A 438 -6.91 -8.64 -11.75
CA PRO A 438 -5.50 -8.85 -11.46
C PRO A 438 -4.79 -7.49 -11.37
N SER A 439 -3.92 -7.34 -10.38
CA SER A 439 -3.06 -6.17 -10.27
C SER A 439 -2.03 -6.15 -11.41
N PHE A 440 -1.49 -4.98 -11.73
CA PHE A 440 -0.52 -4.87 -12.82
C PHE A 440 0.74 -5.71 -12.58
N ILE A 441 1.17 -5.85 -11.32
CA ILE A 441 2.33 -6.67 -10.95
C ILE A 441 2.06 -8.17 -11.11
N GLU A 442 0.82 -8.60 -10.87
CA GLU A 442 0.40 -9.98 -11.10
C GLU A 442 0.33 -10.34 -12.58
N MET A 443 -0.05 -9.37 -13.44
CA MET A 443 -0.12 -9.56 -14.90
C MET A 443 1.23 -9.43 -15.59
N ALA A 444 2.15 -8.62 -15.04
CA ALA A 444 3.44 -8.35 -15.68
C ALA A 444 4.41 -9.51 -15.46
N PRO A 445 4.85 -10.24 -16.50
CA PRO A 445 5.72 -11.42 -16.35
C PRO A 445 7.18 -11.01 -16.07
N PHE A 446 7.40 -10.09 -15.14
CA PHE A 446 8.71 -9.71 -14.67
C PHE A 446 9.02 -10.37 -13.32
N LEU A 447 10.30 -10.47 -12.99
CA LEU A 447 10.77 -11.16 -11.81
C LEU A 447 11.07 -10.16 -10.69
N TYR A 448 10.44 -10.31 -9.53
CA TYR A 448 10.65 -9.47 -8.36
C TYR A 448 10.72 -10.28 -7.07
N GLN A 449 11.09 -9.63 -5.98
CA GLN A 449 11.21 -10.23 -4.65
C GLN A 449 10.62 -9.26 -3.62
N GLU A 450 9.70 -9.72 -2.81
CA GLU A 450 8.98 -8.88 -1.84
C GLU A 450 9.84 -8.50 -0.63
N SER A 451 10.69 -9.41 -0.20
CA SER A 451 11.57 -9.19 0.94
C SER A 451 12.89 -9.93 0.78
N TYR A 452 13.86 -9.55 1.60
CA TYR A 452 15.16 -10.19 1.63
C TYR A 452 15.03 -11.69 1.90
N GLY A 453 15.62 -12.50 1.04
CA GLY A 453 15.62 -13.95 1.14
C GLY A 453 14.30 -14.63 0.77
N SER A 454 13.21 -13.89 0.49
CA SER A 454 11.96 -14.51 0.01
C SER A 454 12.14 -15.11 -1.38
N ALA A 455 11.31 -16.09 -1.73
CA ALA A 455 11.22 -16.64 -3.07
C ALA A 455 10.97 -15.54 -4.10
N GLN A 456 11.49 -15.70 -5.29
CA GLN A 456 11.16 -14.82 -6.40
C GLN A 456 9.72 -15.04 -6.85
N ILE A 457 9.11 -13.98 -7.36
CA ILE A 457 7.74 -13.98 -7.84
C ILE A 457 7.76 -13.53 -9.29
N ARG A 458 7.01 -14.22 -10.12
CA ARG A 458 6.81 -13.87 -11.53
C ARG A 458 5.33 -13.67 -11.80
N GLY A 459 4.95 -12.53 -12.35
CA GLY A 459 3.58 -12.29 -12.80
C GLY A 459 3.19 -13.22 -13.96
N ASN A 460 1.88 -13.35 -14.18
CA ASN A 460 1.30 -14.20 -15.22
C ASN A 460 0.39 -13.37 -16.13
N GLU A 461 0.77 -13.24 -17.40
CA GLU A 461 0.03 -12.49 -18.41
C GLU A 461 -1.31 -13.14 -18.82
N GLU A 462 -1.53 -14.40 -18.48
CA GLU A 462 -2.75 -15.14 -18.83
C GLU A 462 -3.90 -14.91 -17.85
N LEU A 463 -3.66 -14.19 -16.76
CA LEU A 463 -4.68 -13.92 -15.74
C LEU A 463 -5.93 -13.27 -16.33
N GLN A 464 -7.07 -13.68 -15.76
CA GLN A 464 -8.40 -13.16 -16.06
C GLN A 464 -9.00 -12.51 -14.80
N ASN A 465 -10.09 -11.77 -14.97
CA ASN A 465 -10.87 -11.28 -13.84
C ASN A 465 -11.49 -12.46 -13.08
N GLY A 466 -11.43 -12.38 -11.75
CA GLY A 466 -12.24 -13.21 -10.87
C GLY A 466 -13.54 -12.47 -10.49
N TYR A 467 -14.62 -13.21 -10.25
CA TYR A 467 -15.90 -12.65 -9.86
C TYR A 467 -16.33 -13.16 -8.49
N ASN A 468 -16.91 -12.28 -7.68
CA ASN A 468 -17.32 -12.61 -6.33
C ASN A 468 -18.85 -12.42 -6.22
N TYR A 469 -19.53 -13.44 -5.75
CA TYR A 469 -20.95 -13.42 -5.41
C TYR A 469 -21.07 -13.43 -3.89
N ASN A 470 -21.52 -12.32 -3.33
CA ASN A 470 -21.56 -12.10 -1.90
C ASN A 470 -23.01 -12.14 -1.40
N PHE A 471 -23.23 -12.84 -0.30
CA PHE A 471 -24.52 -12.97 0.37
C PHE A 471 -24.33 -12.80 1.87
N ASP A 472 -25.08 -11.90 2.50
CA ASP A 472 -25.03 -11.66 3.94
C ASP A 472 -26.45 -11.62 4.50
N LEU A 473 -26.63 -12.25 5.65
CA LEU A 473 -27.86 -12.18 6.44
C LEU A 473 -27.50 -11.76 7.86
N ARG A 474 -28.02 -10.63 8.31
CA ARG A 474 -27.71 -10.05 9.61
C ARG A 474 -28.98 -9.78 10.40
N TYR A 475 -29.01 -10.27 11.62
CA TYR A 475 -29.96 -9.88 12.65
C TYR A 475 -29.30 -8.87 13.58
N GLU A 476 -30.02 -7.77 13.89
CA GLU A 476 -29.57 -6.71 14.80
C GLU A 476 -30.63 -6.46 15.86
N ARG A 477 -30.20 -6.37 17.10
CA ARG A 477 -31.02 -5.94 18.25
C ARG A 477 -30.36 -4.75 18.92
N PHE A 478 -31.10 -3.66 19.01
CA PHE A 478 -30.69 -2.44 19.72
C PHE A 478 -31.41 -2.41 21.07
N GLY A 479 -30.62 -2.30 22.14
CA GLY A 479 -31.11 -2.12 23.50
C GLY A 479 -31.26 -0.64 23.86
N LYS A 480 -31.69 -0.40 25.11
CA LYS A 480 -31.66 0.94 25.71
C LYS A 480 -30.21 1.39 25.87
N ASP A 481 -29.97 2.69 25.85
CA ASP A 481 -28.64 3.30 26.10
C ASP A 481 -27.52 2.99 25.07
N GLY A 482 -27.89 2.51 23.87
CA GLY A 482 -26.96 2.23 22.79
C GLY A 482 -26.33 0.82 22.84
N ASP A 483 -26.86 -0.08 23.64
CA ASP A 483 -26.52 -1.50 23.59
C ASP A 483 -26.88 -2.09 22.22
N MET A 484 -26.07 -2.97 21.69
CA MET A 484 -26.32 -3.65 20.42
C MET A 484 -25.84 -5.10 20.51
N LEU A 485 -26.64 -6.00 19.95
CA LEU A 485 -26.27 -7.37 19.65
C LEU A 485 -26.56 -7.63 18.18
N SER A 486 -25.60 -8.16 17.46
CA SER A 486 -25.84 -8.61 16.08
C SER A 486 -25.22 -9.96 15.79
N VAL A 487 -25.86 -10.70 14.92
CA VAL A 487 -25.36 -11.97 14.36
C VAL A 487 -25.43 -11.83 12.84
N THR A 488 -24.31 -12.07 12.17
CA THR A 488 -24.20 -12.03 10.72
C THR A 488 -23.72 -13.38 10.21
N GLY A 489 -24.49 -14.03 9.35
CA GLY A 489 -24.01 -15.14 8.53
C GLY A 489 -23.64 -14.61 7.15
N TYR A 490 -22.46 -14.97 6.64
CA TYR A 490 -22.04 -14.61 5.30
C TYR A 490 -21.65 -15.83 4.48
N PHE A 491 -21.88 -15.72 3.17
CA PHE A 491 -21.45 -16.69 2.18
C PHE A 491 -20.92 -15.97 0.94
N LYS A 492 -19.74 -16.38 0.47
CA LYS A 492 -19.13 -15.88 -0.76
C LYS A 492 -18.81 -17.05 -1.68
N TYR A 493 -19.24 -16.95 -2.93
CA TYR A 493 -18.77 -17.80 -3.99
C TYR A 493 -17.81 -17.01 -4.88
N LEU A 494 -16.62 -17.55 -5.08
CA LEU A 494 -15.53 -16.95 -5.84
C LEU A 494 -15.40 -17.75 -7.15
N ASP A 495 -15.67 -17.10 -8.25
CA ASP A 495 -15.49 -17.64 -9.58
C ASP A 495 -14.15 -17.16 -10.13
N SER A 496 -13.30 -18.09 -10.51
CA SER A 496 -11.96 -17.83 -11.05
C SER A 496 -11.09 -16.92 -10.17
N PRO A 497 -11.01 -17.15 -8.82
CA PRO A 497 -10.18 -16.32 -7.95
C PRO A 497 -8.71 -16.41 -8.36
N ILE A 498 -7.99 -15.30 -8.17
CA ILE A 498 -6.55 -15.24 -8.43
C ILE A 498 -5.83 -15.72 -7.17
N GLU A 499 -5.01 -16.77 -7.34
CA GLU A 499 -4.22 -17.35 -6.27
C GLU A 499 -2.74 -17.36 -6.59
N ARG A 500 -1.93 -17.22 -5.54
CA ARG A 500 -0.49 -17.37 -5.61
C ARG A 500 -0.14 -18.85 -5.59
N ILE A 501 0.60 -19.30 -6.59
CA ILE A 501 1.06 -20.67 -6.73
C ILE A 501 2.57 -20.75 -6.58
N GLN A 502 3.05 -21.91 -6.17
CA GLN A 502 4.47 -22.24 -6.13
C GLN A 502 4.80 -23.13 -7.34
N ASP A 503 5.82 -22.74 -8.08
CA ASP A 503 6.38 -23.51 -9.19
C ASP A 503 7.84 -23.88 -8.88
N LEU A 504 8.24 -25.08 -9.27
CA LEU A 504 9.61 -25.57 -9.09
C LEU A 504 10.32 -25.46 -10.44
N GLN A 505 11.16 -24.44 -10.60
CA GLN A 505 12.01 -24.31 -11.77
C GLN A 505 13.48 -24.51 -11.40
N GLY A 506 14.09 -25.61 -11.87
CA GLY A 506 15.53 -25.84 -11.73
C GLY A 506 16.04 -25.91 -10.29
N GLY A 507 15.26 -26.48 -9.35
CA GLY A 507 15.64 -26.61 -7.94
C GLY A 507 15.41 -25.37 -7.09
N ALA A 508 14.94 -24.25 -7.69
CA ALA A 508 14.63 -23.03 -6.97
C ALA A 508 13.10 -22.81 -6.91
N THR A 509 12.60 -22.38 -5.76
CA THR A 509 11.20 -22.00 -5.59
C THR A 509 10.90 -20.70 -6.34
N LEU A 510 9.98 -20.76 -7.28
CA LEU A 510 9.41 -19.63 -7.98
C LEU A 510 7.92 -19.53 -7.63
N HIS A 511 7.46 -18.35 -7.20
CA HIS A 511 6.03 -18.10 -7.07
C HIS A 511 5.48 -17.44 -8.33
N SER A 512 4.23 -17.74 -8.64
CA SER A 512 3.48 -17.11 -9.72
C SER A 512 2.01 -16.98 -9.32
N PHE A 513 1.17 -16.56 -10.26
CA PHE A 513 -0.27 -16.37 -10.03
C PHE A 513 -1.07 -17.17 -11.05
N LYS A 514 -2.22 -17.68 -10.63
CA LYS A 514 -3.14 -18.42 -11.50
C LYS A 514 -4.58 -18.17 -11.07
N ASN A 515 -5.51 -18.16 -12.03
CA ASN A 515 -6.91 -18.27 -11.69
C ASN A 515 -7.22 -19.72 -11.28
N ALA A 516 -7.72 -19.93 -10.07
CA ALA A 516 -8.31 -21.20 -9.65
C ALA A 516 -9.71 -21.34 -10.27
N ASP A 517 -10.26 -22.56 -10.32
CA ASP A 517 -11.58 -22.78 -10.94
C ASP A 517 -12.68 -22.07 -10.14
N ASN A 518 -12.72 -22.29 -8.83
CA ASN A 518 -13.64 -21.64 -7.92
C ASN A 518 -13.15 -21.73 -6.47
N GLY A 519 -13.76 -20.94 -5.63
CA GLY A 519 -13.55 -20.96 -4.19
C GLY A 519 -14.83 -20.57 -3.45
N MET A 520 -14.90 -20.84 -2.16
CA MET A 520 -15.98 -20.36 -1.32
C MET A 520 -15.48 -19.99 0.06
N ALA A 521 -16.14 -19.01 0.66
CA ALA A 521 -15.91 -18.59 2.03
C ALA A 521 -17.27 -18.43 2.73
N ALA A 522 -17.42 -19.00 3.91
CA ALA A 522 -18.61 -18.85 4.73
C ALA A 522 -18.22 -18.70 6.19
N GLY A 523 -19.02 -17.95 6.95
CA GLY A 523 -18.78 -17.76 8.35
C GLY A 523 -19.93 -17.09 9.07
N VAL A 524 -19.78 -17.01 10.39
CA VAL A 524 -20.71 -16.36 11.30
C VAL A 524 -19.94 -15.36 12.15
N GLU A 525 -20.42 -14.14 12.23
CA GLU A 525 -19.86 -13.07 13.06
C GLU A 525 -20.86 -12.71 14.17
N LEU A 526 -20.36 -12.59 15.38
CA LEU A 526 -21.11 -12.14 16.54
C LEU A 526 -20.52 -10.82 17.01
N GLU A 527 -21.34 -9.77 17.05
CA GLU A 527 -20.94 -8.46 17.59
C GLU A 527 -21.84 -8.13 18.79
N MET A 528 -21.21 -7.83 19.92
CA MET A 528 -21.89 -7.35 21.11
C MET A 528 -21.26 -6.03 21.55
N ARG A 529 -22.10 -4.99 21.64
CA ARG A 529 -21.71 -3.69 22.19
C ARG A 529 -22.58 -3.43 23.41
N LYS A 530 -21.93 -3.25 24.56
CA LYS A 530 -22.61 -2.89 25.80
C LYS A 530 -22.01 -1.60 26.34
N ARG A 531 -22.88 -0.62 26.59
CA ARG A 531 -22.47 0.61 27.25
C ARG A 531 -22.39 0.33 28.75
N CYS A 532 -21.18 0.07 29.25
CA CYS A 532 -20.93 0.06 30.69
C CYS A 532 -20.83 1.52 31.15
N LEU A 533 -21.78 1.97 31.97
CA LEU A 533 -21.59 3.15 32.79
C LEU A 533 -20.47 2.80 33.80
N LEU A 534 -19.25 3.21 33.52
CA LEU A 534 -18.27 3.42 34.59
C LEU A 534 -18.87 4.51 35.47
N TYR A 535 -19.35 4.14 36.64
CA TYR A 535 -19.57 5.08 37.72
C TYR A 535 -18.18 5.69 38.01
N THR A 536 -17.89 6.82 37.41
CA THR A 536 -16.91 7.72 37.96
C THR A 536 -17.52 8.15 39.29
N SER A 537 -16.96 7.67 40.41
CA SER A 537 -17.28 8.26 41.71
C SER A 537 -17.14 9.78 41.53
N PRO A 538 -18.15 10.58 41.99
CA PRO A 538 -18.08 12.02 41.86
C PRO A 538 -16.75 12.50 42.44
N SER A 539 -16.00 13.26 41.64
CA SER A 539 -14.76 13.88 42.10
C SER A 539 -15.07 14.64 43.39
N PRO A 540 -14.24 14.55 44.44
CA PRO A 540 -14.42 15.35 45.65
C PRO A 540 -14.51 16.85 45.39
N ARG A 541 -14.24 17.32 44.17
CA ARG A 541 -14.37 18.72 43.74
C ARG A 541 -15.78 19.12 43.31
N ASP A 542 -16.67 18.16 43.03
CA ASP A 542 -18.05 18.47 42.58
C ASP A 542 -18.97 18.85 43.76
N GLY A 543 -18.53 18.70 44.97
CA GLY A 543 -19.25 19.09 46.20
C GLY A 543 -18.92 20.46 46.80
N ALA A 544 -18.04 21.25 46.19
CA ALA A 544 -17.50 22.47 46.80
C ALA A 544 -18.05 23.80 46.24
N THR A 545 -19.10 23.79 45.43
CA THR A 545 -19.71 25.01 44.90
C THR A 545 -21.22 25.07 45.16
N SER A 546 -21.60 25.03 46.44
CA SER A 546 -22.85 25.58 46.89
C SER A 546 -22.71 26.10 48.35
N ARG A 547 -22.17 27.30 48.46
CA ARG A 547 -22.50 28.28 49.52
C ARG A 547 -22.16 29.66 49.03
#